data_d38a26840272ea69165084e36c7ae042
#
_entry.id   d38a26840272ea69165084e36c7ae042
#
_cell.length_a   1.000
_cell.length_b   1.000
_cell.length_c   1.000
_cell.angle_alpha   90.00
_cell.angle_beta   90.00
_cell.angle_gamma   90.00
#
_symmetry.space_group_name_H-M   'P 1'
#
loop_
_entity.id
_entity.type
_entity.pdbx_description
1 polymer ?
#
loop_
_entity_poly.entity_id
_entity_poly.type
_entity_poly.pdbx_seq_one_letter_code
_entity_poly.pdbx_strand_id
1 'polypeptide(L)'
;MNIFSQKKSVFILLGCLVVLSFGAKSATLKIATLSPEGTAWMKMLRQAAANIETATRGEVKLKIYPGGVMGDDKAVLRKMRIGQLQGAALTSGGVMQPYPDIVLYNLPLTFRNRGEIEYVRQKMDAVLMQGLREKKFVGFGIAEVGFAYPMTQTAVSSVSDFKDLKVWAPDNDPGAMRAYSTFDLTPIPLPISDVLTGLQTGLINAIGSPPVATIALQWHTQVTHLLDLPLLYVYGSFVLSEKAFGKLSPEQQKLSLIHISEPTRHE
;
A
#
# COMPACT_ATOMS: atom_id res chain seq x y z
N MET A 1 -55.84 68.60 -36.10
CA MET A 1 -54.53 69.11 -35.67
C MET A 1 -53.97 68.08 -34.75
N ASN A 2 -53.06 67.22 -35.35
CA ASN A 2 -52.61 65.98 -34.77
C ASN A 2 -51.29 66.17 -33.98
N ILE A 3 -51.33 65.70 -32.75
CA ILE A 3 -50.09 65.60 -31.98
C ILE A 3 -49.77 64.09 -31.77
N PHE A 4 -48.84 63.58 -32.50
CA PHE A 4 -48.33 62.23 -32.34
C PHE A 4 -47.36 62.17 -31.17
N SER A 5 -47.75 61.36 -30.14
CA SER A 5 -46.90 60.97 -29.03
C SER A 5 -46.05 59.75 -29.42
N GLN A 6 -44.75 59.87 -29.52
CA GLN A 6 -43.79 58.77 -29.68
C GLN A 6 -43.51 58.18 -28.31
N LYS A 7 -43.96 56.92 -28.08
CA LYS A 7 -43.54 56.10 -26.97
C LYS A 7 -42.21 55.38 -27.37
N LYS A 8 -41.12 55.80 -26.76
CA LYS A 8 -39.80 55.05 -26.87
C LYS A 8 -39.89 53.81 -25.97
N SER A 9 -39.98 52.63 -26.58
CA SER A 9 -39.83 51.35 -25.89
C SER A 9 -38.36 51.12 -25.63
N VAL A 10 -37.97 51.14 -24.36
CA VAL A 10 -36.66 50.70 -23.88
C VAL A 10 -36.72 49.21 -23.75
N PHE A 11 -36.09 48.48 -24.69
CA PHE A 11 -35.82 47.02 -24.56
C PHE A 11 -34.65 46.82 -23.60
N ILE A 12 -34.96 46.40 -22.36
CA ILE A 12 -33.97 45.94 -21.42
C ILE A 12 -33.58 44.50 -21.85
N LEU A 13 -32.42 44.37 -22.47
CA LEU A 13 -31.80 43.07 -22.79
C LEU A 13 -31.27 42.48 -21.49
N LEU A 14 -32.08 41.65 -20.82
CA LEU A 14 -31.67 40.87 -19.64
C LEU A 14 -30.82 39.71 -20.15
N GLY A 15 -29.51 39.93 -20.24
CA GLY A 15 -28.53 38.87 -20.57
C GLY A 15 -28.52 37.85 -19.43
N CYS A 16 -29.23 36.73 -19.59
CA CYS A 16 -29.04 35.56 -18.75
C CYS A 16 -27.61 35.04 -18.89
N LEU A 17 -26.73 35.43 -17.97
CA LEU A 17 -25.44 34.83 -17.78
C LEU A 17 -25.69 33.42 -17.22
N VAL A 18 -25.88 32.43 -18.10
CA VAL A 18 -25.89 31.02 -17.70
C VAL A 18 -24.45 30.69 -17.32
N VAL A 19 -24.12 30.84 -16.05
CA VAL A 19 -22.91 30.28 -15.48
C VAL A 19 -23.09 28.76 -15.54
N LEU A 20 -22.55 28.14 -16.60
CA LEU A 20 -22.35 26.71 -16.68
C LEU A 20 -21.41 26.33 -15.53
N SER A 21 -21.98 26.07 -14.37
CA SER A 21 -21.31 25.38 -13.29
C SER A 21 -20.99 23.99 -13.85
N PHE A 22 -19.80 23.82 -14.44
CA PHE A 22 -19.23 22.51 -14.62
C PHE A 22 -19.06 21.94 -13.22
N GLY A 23 -20.07 21.22 -12.75
CA GLY A 23 -20.00 20.45 -11.53
C GLY A 23 -18.79 19.53 -11.64
N ALA A 24 -17.69 19.89 -11.00
CA ALA A 24 -16.51 19.07 -10.92
C ALA A 24 -16.94 17.70 -10.40
N LYS A 25 -16.89 16.69 -11.25
CA LYS A 25 -17.34 15.35 -10.92
C LYS A 25 -16.36 14.78 -9.89
N SER A 26 -16.75 14.77 -8.63
CA SER A 26 -15.94 14.24 -7.54
C SER A 26 -15.51 12.80 -7.87
N ALA A 27 -14.19 12.57 -7.91
CA ALA A 27 -13.60 11.28 -8.14
C ALA A 27 -13.38 10.57 -6.80
N THR A 28 -14.12 9.49 -6.53
CA THR A 28 -13.89 8.65 -5.35
C THR A 28 -12.99 7.49 -5.74
N LEU A 29 -11.78 7.45 -5.18
CA LEU A 29 -10.82 6.36 -5.34
C LEU A 29 -10.97 5.39 -4.16
N LYS A 30 -11.33 4.14 -4.47
CA LYS A 30 -11.45 3.05 -3.49
C LYS A 30 -10.09 2.41 -3.29
N ILE A 31 -9.59 2.42 -2.07
CA ILE A 31 -8.24 1.99 -1.69
C ILE A 31 -8.35 0.86 -0.68
N ALA A 32 -7.68 -0.26 -0.93
CA ALA A 32 -7.60 -1.38 0.02
C ALA A 32 -6.25 -1.42 0.73
N THR A 33 -6.22 -1.96 1.94
CA THR A 33 -4.98 -2.25 2.66
C THR A 33 -5.19 -3.37 3.69
N LEU A 34 -4.13 -4.13 3.95
CA LEU A 34 -4.08 -5.11 5.04
C LEU A 34 -3.85 -4.46 6.41
N SER A 35 -3.35 -3.21 6.44
CA SER A 35 -3.11 -2.49 7.69
C SER A 35 -4.40 -2.35 8.50
N PRO A 36 -4.41 -2.83 9.77
CA PRO A 36 -5.55 -2.66 10.66
C PRO A 36 -5.79 -1.19 11.01
N GLU A 37 -7.04 -0.84 11.27
CA GLU A 37 -7.40 0.49 11.74
C GLU A 37 -6.67 0.82 13.06
N GLY A 38 -6.29 2.08 13.26
CA GLY A 38 -5.57 2.55 14.45
C GLY A 38 -4.05 2.44 14.37
N THR A 39 -3.49 1.71 13.39
CA THR A 39 -2.04 1.64 13.18
C THR A 39 -1.46 2.99 12.70
N ALA A 40 -0.15 3.19 12.89
CA ALA A 40 0.54 4.39 12.40
C ALA A 40 0.35 4.56 10.89
N TRP A 41 0.49 3.48 10.11
CA TRP A 41 0.28 3.50 8.66
C TRP A 41 -1.14 3.95 8.27
N MET A 42 -2.17 3.49 9.00
CA MET A 42 -3.54 3.93 8.74
C MET A 42 -3.77 5.39 9.08
N LYS A 43 -3.18 5.87 10.18
CA LYS A 43 -3.25 7.30 10.54
C LYS A 43 -2.62 8.16 9.44
N MET A 44 -1.43 7.79 8.97
CA MET A 44 -0.74 8.49 7.87
C MET A 44 -1.55 8.46 6.58
N LEU A 45 -2.10 7.32 6.21
CA LEU A 45 -2.91 7.18 4.99
C LEU A 45 -4.22 8.00 5.07
N ARG A 46 -4.86 8.06 6.25
CA ARG A 46 -6.03 8.91 6.46
C ARG A 46 -5.69 10.40 6.41
N GLN A 47 -4.55 10.77 6.97
CA GLN A 47 -4.06 12.15 6.89
C GLN A 47 -3.78 12.55 5.44
N ALA A 48 -3.10 11.70 4.67
CA ALA A 48 -2.87 11.91 3.25
C ALA A 48 -4.20 12.05 2.47
N ALA A 49 -5.18 11.20 2.78
CA ALA A 49 -6.51 11.27 2.19
C ALA A 49 -7.22 12.61 2.48
N ALA A 50 -7.16 13.09 3.73
CA ALA A 50 -7.74 14.37 4.13
C ALA A 50 -7.03 15.55 3.45
N ASN A 51 -5.69 15.50 3.34
CA ASN A 51 -4.90 16.52 2.66
C ASN A 51 -5.25 16.60 1.17
N ILE A 52 -5.41 15.46 0.49
CA ILE A 52 -5.83 15.41 -0.91
C ILE A 52 -7.23 15.99 -1.08
N GLU A 53 -8.18 15.59 -0.23
CA GLU A 53 -9.56 16.11 -0.30
C GLU A 53 -9.57 17.62 -0.12
N THR A 54 -8.82 18.15 0.84
CA THR A 54 -8.69 19.58 1.08
C THR A 54 -8.03 20.30 -0.09
N ALA A 55 -6.87 19.80 -0.56
CA ALA A 55 -6.10 20.41 -1.64
C ALA A 55 -6.87 20.42 -2.98
N THR A 56 -7.71 19.40 -3.20
CA THR A 56 -8.55 19.29 -4.41
C THR A 56 -9.97 19.87 -4.22
N ARG A 57 -10.23 20.59 -3.12
CA ARG A 57 -11.54 21.17 -2.80
C ARG A 57 -12.68 20.14 -2.85
N GLY A 58 -12.41 18.90 -2.40
CA GLY A 58 -13.37 17.81 -2.40
C GLY A 58 -13.57 17.09 -3.74
N GLU A 59 -12.84 17.47 -4.77
CA GLU A 59 -12.92 16.82 -6.10
C GLU A 59 -12.33 15.42 -6.11
N VAL A 60 -11.32 15.13 -5.28
CA VAL A 60 -10.72 13.80 -5.13
C VAL A 60 -10.90 13.32 -3.70
N LYS A 61 -11.49 12.14 -3.53
CA LYS A 61 -11.71 11.50 -2.22
C LYS A 61 -11.13 10.09 -2.23
N LEU A 62 -10.44 9.72 -1.15
CA LEU A 62 -9.99 8.35 -0.94
C LEU A 62 -10.96 7.62 0.01
N LYS A 63 -11.63 6.58 -0.49
CA LYS A 63 -12.41 5.66 0.35
C LYS A 63 -11.56 4.46 0.72
N ILE A 64 -11.05 4.43 1.95
CA ILE A 64 -10.09 3.43 2.41
C ILE A 64 -10.83 2.26 3.07
N TYR A 65 -10.41 1.04 2.73
CA TYR A 65 -10.89 -0.23 3.26
C TYR A 65 -9.72 -0.92 4.00
N PRO A 66 -9.63 -0.77 5.34
CA PRO A 66 -8.53 -1.28 6.15
C PRO A 66 -8.69 -2.77 6.50
N GLY A 67 -7.64 -3.35 7.12
CA GLY A 67 -7.71 -4.66 7.79
C GLY A 67 -8.03 -5.84 6.88
N GLY A 68 -7.72 -5.76 5.59
CA GLY A 68 -7.94 -6.88 4.68
C GLY A 68 -9.39 -7.18 4.31
N VAL A 69 -10.36 -6.29 4.63
CA VAL A 69 -11.79 -6.51 4.29
C VAL A 69 -12.05 -6.67 2.79
N MET A 70 -11.10 -6.26 1.95
CA MET A 70 -11.16 -6.47 0.50
C MET A 70 -10.39 -7.71 0.04
N GLY A 71 -9.89 -8.52 0.96
CA GLY A 71 -9.06 -9.70 0.74
C GLY A 71 -7.57 -9.39 0.84
N ASP A 72 -6.75 -10.41 0.56
CA ASP A 72 -5.30 -10.32 0.46
C ASP A 72 -4.84 -9.51 -0.77
N ASP A 73 -3.53 -9.28 -0.91
CA ASP A 73 -2.95 -8.55 -2.03
C ASP A 73 -3.34 -9.14 -3.40
N LYS A 74 -3.42 -10.46 -3.53
CA LYS A 74 -3.79 -11.15 -4.75
C LYS A 74 -5.25 -10.86 -5.14
N ALA A 75 -6.16 -10.92 -4.18
CA ALA A 75 -7.56 -10.57 -4.37
C ALA A 75 -7.73 -9.07 -4.69
N VAL A 76 -6.98 -8.21 -4.00
CA VAL A 76 -6.96 -6.76 -4.22
C VAL A 76 -6.46 -6.42 -5.62
N LEU A 77 -5.35 -6.99 -6.08
CA LEU A 77 -4.83 -6.79 -7.44
C LEU A 77 -5.82 -7.22 -8.51
N ARG A 78 -6.52 -8.34 -8.29
CA ARG A 78 -7.60 -8.78 -9.21
C ARG A 78 -8.74 -7.76 -9.26
N LYS A 79 -9.18 -7.23 -8.10
CA LYS A 79 -10.21 -6.18 -8.02
C LYS A 79 -9.75 -4.87 -8.67
N MET A 80 -8.47 -4.53 -8.60
CA MET A 80 -7.90 -3.37 -9.30
C MET A 80 -7.93 -3.56 -10.83
N ARG A 81 -7.59 -4.75 -11.34
CA ARG A 81 -7.64 -5.05 -12.79
C ARG A 81 -9.02 -4.85 -13.38
N ILE A 82 -10.07 -5.26 -12.67
CA ILE A 82 -11.47 -5.11 -13.12
C ILE A 82 -12.09 -3.77 -12.71
N GLY A 83 -11.35 -2.88 -12.07
CA GLY A 83 -11.78 -1.54 -11.72
C GLY A 83 -12.71 -1.43 -10.51
N GLN A 84 -12.88 -2.49 -9.74
CA GLN A 84 -13.62 -2.45 -8.45
C GLN A 84 -12.88 -1.65 -7.39
N LEU A 85 -11.54 -1.69 -7.42
CA LEU A 85 -10.64 -0.85 -6.63
C LEU A 85 -9.81 0.01 -7.57
N GLN A 86 -9.47 1.22 -7.13
CA GLN A 86 -8.64 2.15 -7.87
C GLN A 86 -7.17 2.08 -7.43
N GLY A 87 -6.94 1.65 -6.19
CA GLY A 87 -5.60 1.52 -5.63
C GLY A 87 -5.55 0.66 -4.38
N ALA A 88 -4.35 0.52 -3.86
CA ALA A 88 -4.08 -0.20 -2.63
C ALA A 88 -2.77 0.24 -1.98
N ALA A 89 -2.66 0.05 -0.65
CA ALA A 89 -1.38 -0.09 0.02
C ALA A 89 -1.05 -1.59 0.08
N LEU A 90 -0.15 -2.01 -0.80
CA LEU A 90 0.26 -3.39 -0.97
C LEU A 90 1.49 -3.71 -0.11
N THR A 91 1.59 -4.96 0.33
CA THR A 91 2.84 -5.48 0.91
C THR A 91 3.91 -5.67 -0.16
N SER A 92 5.15 -5.96 0.23
CA SER A 92 6.23 -6.33 -0.71
C SER A 92 5.81 -7.48 -1.62
N GLY A 93 5.22 -8.56 -1.07
CA GLY A 93 4.70 -9.68 -1.85
C GLY A 93 3.62 -9.27 -2.86
N GLY A 94 2.75 -8.34 -2.48
CA GLY A 94 1.72 -7.79 -3.36
C GLY A 94 2.30 -6.98 -4.52
N VAL A 95 3.30 -6.15 -4.25
CA VAL A 95 3.95 -5.32 -5.29
C VAL A 95 4.79 -6.16 -6.26
N MET A 96 5.42 -7.24 -5.77
CA MET A 96 6.20 -8.17 -6.60
C MET A 96 5.36 -8.89 -7.66
N GLN A 97 4.07 -9.09 -7.44
CA GLN A 97 3.23 -9.78 -8.42
C GLN A 97 3.16 -9.08 -9.78
N PRO A 98 2.90 -7.76 -9.88
CA PRO A 98 2.95 -7.05 -11.15
C PRO A 98 4.37 -6.73 -11.62
N TYR A 99 5.33 -6.56 -10.70
CA TYR A 99 6.68 -6.14 -11.00
C TYR A 99 7.72 -6.87 -10.12
N PRO A 100 8.22 -8.05 -10.57
CA PRO A 100 9.13 -8.89 -9.77
C PRO A 100 10.44 -8.22 -9.37
N ASP A 101 10.98 -7.30 -10.17
CA ASP A 101 12.29 -6.67 -9.89
C ASP A 101 12.31 -5.84 -8.60
N ILE A 102 11.13 -5.45 -8.12
CA ILE A 102 10.98 -4.75 -6.84
C ILE A 102 11.40 -5.60 -5.63
N VAL A 103 11.60 -6.92 -5.83
CA VAL A 103 12.14 -7.85 -4.82
C VAL A 103 13.52 -7.44 -4.29
N LEU A 104 14.22 -6.54 -4.99
CA LEU A 104 15.58 -6.11 -4.64
C LEU A 104 15.77 -5.85 -3.13
N TYR A 105 14.79 -5.21 -2.48
CA TYR A 105 14.86 -4.90 -1.05
C TYR A 105 14.48 -6.09 -0.15
N ASN A 106 13.79 -7.10 -0.68
CA ASN A 106 13.36 -8.29 0.04
C ASN A 106 14.33 -9.48 -0.11
N LEU A 107 15.51 -9.27 -0.68
CA LEU A 107 16.49 -10.38 -0.82
C LEU A 107 16.94 -10.83 0.56
N PRO A 108 16.78 -12.13 0.88
CA PRO A 108 17.15 -12.65 2.19
C PRO A 108 18.64 -12.48 2.50
N LEU A 109 18.97 -12.11 3.75
CA LEU A 109 20.33 -11.97 4.28
C LEU A 109 21.24 -11.04 3.47
N THR A 110 20.67 -10.17 2.62
CA THR A 110 21.45 -9.25 1.77
C THR A 110 21.82 -7.97 2.52
N PHE A 111 20.93 -7.46 3.34
CA PHE A 111 21.12 -6.20 4.08
C PHE A 111 21.23 -6.49 5.57
N ARG A 112 22.21 -5.87 6.22
CA ARG A 112 22.50 -6.06 7.64
C ARG A 112 21.95 -4.94 8.52
N ASN A 113 21.74 -3.76 7.94
CA ASN A 113 21.34 -2.58 8.68
C ASN A 113 20.62 -1.57 7.77
N ARG A 114 20.00 -0.57 8.41
CA ARG A 114 19.23 0.48 7.73
C ARG A 114 20.08 1.31 6.77
N GLY A 115 21.33 1.60 7.10
CA GLY A 115 22.20 2.41 6.25
C GLY A 115 22.49 1.77 4.90
N GLU A 116 22.63 0.44 4.85
CA GLU A 116 22.79 -0.30 3.59
C GLU A 116 21.53 -0.20 2.72
N ILE A 117 20.34 -0.32 3.31
CA ILE A 117 19.06 -0.15 2.61
C ILE A 117 18.90 1.27 2.09
N GLU A 118 19.15 2.27 2.92
CA GLU A 118 19.02 3.68 2.54
C GLU A 118 19.94 4.04 1.36
N TYR A 119 21.18 3.53 1.38
CA TYR A 119 22.12 3.72 0.27
C TYR A 119 21.59 3.16 -1.05
N VAL A 120 21.00 1.97 -1.04
CA VAL A 120 20.45 1.34 -2.24
C VAL A 120 19.15 2.05 -2.66
N ARG A 121 18.28 2.42 -1.72
CA ARG A 121 17.04 3.13 -1.98
C ARG A 121 17.26 4.46 -2.69
N GLN A 122 18.25 5.24 -2.29
CA GLN A 122 18.61 6.51 -2.96
C GLN A 122 18.90 6.35 -4.46
N LYS A 123 19.35 5.17 -4.88
CA LYS A 123 19.68 4.87 -6.27
C LYS A 123 18.56 4.17 -7.02
N MET A 124 17.81 3.33 -6.33
CA MET A 124 16.90 2.38 -6.97
C MET A 124 15.41 2.74 -6.85
N ASP A 125 14.99 3.53 -5.85
CA ASP A 125 13.57 3.83 -5.66
C ASP A 125 12.93 4.42 -6.93
N ALA A 126 13.59 5.39 -7.58
CA ALA A 126 13.09 5.99 -8.81
C ALA A 126 12.98 4.99 -9.97
N VAL A 127 13.97 4.11 -10.11
CA VAL A 127 13.99 3.05 -11.15
C VAL A 127 12.85 2.06 -10.91
N LEU A 128 12.66 1.62 -9.66
CA LEU A 128 11.61 0.67 -9.29
C LEU A 128 10.21 1.27 -9.45
N MET A 129 10.03 2.55 -9.10
CA MET A 129 8.76 3.26 -9.34
C MET A 129 8.45 3.40 -10.84
N GLN A 130 9.47 3.65 -11.67
CA GLN A 130 9.31 3.67 -13.12
C GLN A 130 8.92 2.29 -13.66
N GLY A 131 9.57 1.21 -13.20
CA GLY A 131 9.21 -0.16 -13.57
C GLY A 131 7.76 -0.52 -13.21
N LEU A 132 7.27 -0.09 -12.05
CA LEU A 132 5.86 -0.24 -11.68
C LEU A 132 4.94 0.49 -12.66
N ARG A 133 5.32 1.69 -13.10
CA ARG A 133 4.55 2.47 -14.05
C ARG A 133 4.42 1.78 -15.41
N GLU A 134 5.48 1.13 -15.89
CA GLU A 134 5.47 0.31 -17.10
C GLU A 134 4.49 -0.87 -17.00
N LYS A 135 4.27 -1.37 -15.77
CA LYS A 135 3.27 -2.40 -15.46
C LYS A 135 1.87 -1.85 -15.17
N LYS A 136 1.62 -0.56 -15.51
CA LYS A 136 0.31 0.11 -15.35
C LYS A 136 -0.10 0.40 -13.91
N PHE A 137 0.89 0.53 -13.01
CA PHE A 137 0.70 0.99 -11.65
C PHE A 137 1.48 2.27 -11.40
N VAL A 138 0.81 3.29 -10.88
CA VAL A 138 1.44 4.51 -10.39
C VAL A 138 1.78 4.31 -8.93
N GLY A 139 3.07 4.11 -8.63
CA GLY A 139 3.59 3.99 -7.28
C GLY A 139 3.88 5.37 -6.67
N PHE A 140 3.64 5.51 -5.38
CA PHE A 140 3.84 6.75 -4.62
C PHE A 140 5.03 6.66 -3.66
N GLY A 141 5.91 5.69 -3.88
CA GLY A 141 7.10 5.46 -3.09
C GLY A 141 7.11 4.11 -2.38
N ILE A 142 8.23 3.84 -1.74
CA ILE A 142 8.46 2.65 -0.92
C ILE A 142 8.28 3.05 0.54
N ALA A 143 7.27 2.48 1.20
CA ALA A 143 7.02 2.66 2.61
C ALA A 143 7.76 1.57 3.41
N GLU A 144 8.57 1.98 4.35
CA GLU A 144 9.32 1.07 5.21
C GLU A 144 8.39 0.38 6.21
N VAL A 145 8.58 -0.93 6.39
CA VAL A 145 8.03 -1.70 7.51
C VAL A 145 9.15 -2.11 8.47
N GLY A 146 10.34 -2.40 7.94
CA GLY A 146 11.53 -2.70 8.71
C GLY A 146 12.08 -4.10 8.46
N PHE A 147 13.13 -4.46 9.19
CA PHE A 147 13.69 -5.79 9.11
C PHE A 147 12.79 -6.84 9.75
N ALA A 148 12.61 -7.96 9.05
CA ALA A 148 11.96 -9.15 9.59
C ALA A 148 12.96 -9.97 10.38
N TYR A 149 12.52 -10.45 11.53
CA TYR A 149 13.25 -11.32 12.43
C TYR A 149 12.50 -12.64 12.61
N PRO A 150 13.19 -13.78 12.80
CA PRO A 150 12.54 -15.02 13.20
C PRO A 150 11.90 -14.83 14.58
N MET A 151 10.64 -15.19 14.69
CA MET A 151 9.91 -15.23 15.96
C MET A 151 9.20 -16.56 16.09
N THR A 152 9.27 -17.18 17.28
CA THR A 152 8.84 -18.56 17.52
C THR A 152 8.04 -18.70 18.81
N GLN A 153 7.23 -19.74 18.91
CA GLN A 153 6.51 -20.11 20.14
C GLN A 153 7.42 -20.84 21.13
N THR A 154 8.49 -21.45 20.66
CA THR A 154 9.47 -22.21 21.49
C THR A 154 10.87 -21.67 21.26
N ALA A 155 11.73 -21.81 22.27
CA ALA A 155 13.12 -21.39 22.15
C ALA A 155 13.83 -22.16 21.03
N VAL A 156 14.68 -21.44 20.28
CA VAL A 156 15.55 -21.97 19.23
C VAL A 156 16.99 -21.66 19.62
N SER A 157 17.81 -22.69 19.74
CA SER A 157 19.20 -22.58 20.19
C SER A 157 20.19 -23.05 19.13
N SER A 158 19.70 -23.78 18.11
CA SER A 158 20.55 -24.36 17.05
C SER A 158 19.83 -24.34 15.70
N VAL A 159 20.59 -24.53 14.63
CA VAL A 159 20.03 -24.66 13.27
C VAL A 159 19.14 -25.91 13.14
N SER A 160 19.42 -26.97 13.91
CA SER A 160 18.58 -28.18 13.91
C SER A 160 17.18 -27.89 14.45
N ASP A 161 17.05 -27.00 15.44
CA ASP A 161 15.75 -26.68 16.02
C ASP A 161 14.79 -26.05 15.01
N PHE A 162 15.33 -25.36 13.98
CA PHE A 162 14.51 -24.81 12.91
C PHE A 162 13.84 -25.87 12.05
N LYS A 163 14.40 -27.07 11.93
CA LYS A 163 13.85 -28.14 11.08
C LYS A 163 12.53 -28.68 11.60
N ASP A 164 12.31 -28.56 12.91
CA ASP A 164 11.11 -29.02 13.58
C ASP A 164 10.00 -27.95 13.63
N LEU A 165 10.30 -26.73 13.15
CA LEU A 165 9.37 -25.63 13.15
C LEU A 165 8.40 -25.71 11.97
N LYS A 166 7.16 -25.34 12.26
CA LYS A 166 6.13 -25.07 11.26
C LYS A 166 6.19 -23.59 10.85
N VAL A 167 7.12 -23.28 9.95
CA VAL A 167 7.44 -21.91 9.57
C VAL A 167 6.40 -21.37 8.61
N TRP A 168 5.87 -20.19 8.87
CA TRP A 168 5.03 -19.48 7.94
C TRP A 168 5.82 -18.84 6.79
N ALA A 169 5.25 -18.88 5.59
CA ALA A 169 5.61 -17.97 4.50
C ALA A 169 4.36 -17.34 3.87
N PRO A 170 4.45 -16.09 3.36
CA PRO A 170 3.36 -15.53 2.60
C PRO A 170 3.02 -16.39 1.37
N ASP A 171 1.75 -16.69 1.14
CA ASP A 171 1.27 -17.51 0.00
C ASP A 171 1.50 -16.85 -1.37
N ASN A 172 1.76 -15.56 -1.38
CA ASN A 172 2.01 -14.74 -2.56
C ASN A 172 3.51 -14.44 -2.80
N ASP A 173 4.42 -15.03 -2.01
CA ASP A 173 5.87 -14.79 -2.11
C ASP A 173 6.65 -16.06 -2.48
N PRO A 174 6.78 -16.37 -3.78
CA PRO A 174 7.57 -17.52 -4.23
C PRO A 174 9.07 -17.36 -3.94
N GLY A 175 9.55 -16.15 -3.68
CA GLY A 175 10.93 -15.88 -3.26
C GLY A 175 11.18 -16.40 -1.86
N ALA A 176 10.28 -16.09 -0.91
CA ALA A 176 10.34 -16.62 0.45
C ALA A 176 10.29 -18.16 0.45
N MET A 177 9.38 -18.75 -0.34
CA MET A 177 9.29 -20.22 -0.46
C MET A 177 10.61 -20.84 -0.91
N ARG A 178 11.27 -20.26 -1.93
CA ARG A 178 12.59 -20.73 -2.39
C ARG A 178 13.69 -20.51 -1.37
N ALA A 179 13.69 -19.36 -0.68
CA ALA A 179 14.68 -19.08 0.35
C ALA A 179 14.64 -20.13 1.48
N TYR A 180 13.45 -20.47 1.98
CA TYR A 180 13.30 -21.50 3.00
C TYR A 180 13.75 -22.88 2.51
N SER A 181 13.44 -23.26 1.28
CA SER A 181 13.86 -24.56 0.74
C SER A 181 15.40 -24.69 0.61
N THR A 182 16.13 -23.59 0.49
CA THR A 182 17.61 -23.58 0.50
C THR A 182 18.19 -24.02 1.85
N PHE A 183 17.40 -23.87 2.92
CA PHE A 183 17.75 -24.31 4.28
C PHE A 183 17.10 -25.64 4.67
N ASP A 184 16.62 -26.42 3.70
CA ASP A 184 15.86 -27.66 3.92
C ASP A 184 14.58 -27.47 4.77
N LEU A 185 14.01 -26.27 4.75
CA LEU A 185 12.75 -25.95 5.42
C LEU A 185 11.58 -26.01 4.44
N THR A 186 10.48 -26.60 4.88
CA THR A 186 9.23 -26.59 4.12
C THR A 186 8.22 -25.64 4.79
N PRO A 187 8.12 -24.38 4.33
CA PRO A 187 7.24 -23.42 4.96
C PRO A 187 5.78 -23.73 4.63
N ILE A 188 4.90 -23.30 5.51
CA ILE A 188 3.44 -23.38 5.35
C ILE A 188 2.93 -22.06 4.77
N PRO A 189 2.43 -22.06 3.53
CA PRO A 189 1.93 -20.85 2.91
C PRO A 189 0.56 -20.48 3.46
N LEU A 190 0.44 -19.27 4.03
CA LEU A 190 -0.82 -18.70 4.48
C LEU A 190 -0.92 -17.23 4.06
N PRO A 191 -2.13 -16.74 3.76
CA PRO A 191 -2.41 -15.31 3.69
C PRO A 191 -2.08 -14.61 5.02
N ILE A 192 -1.67 -13.37 4.98
CA ILE A 192 -1.34 -12.59 6.19
C ILE A 192 -2.53 -12.53 7.17
N SER A 193 -3.77 -12.48 6.64
CA SER A 193 -5.00 -12.51 7.46
C SER A 193 -5.17 -13.76 8.32
N ASP A 194 -4.57 -14.88 7.92
CA ASP A 194 -4.79 -16.18 8.55
C ASP A 194 -3.66 -16.57 9.53
N VAL A 195 -2.57 -15.78 9.56
CA VAL A 195 -1.38 -16.06 10.37
C VAL A 195 -1.70 -16.12 11.85
N LEU A 196 -2.48 -15.17 12.38
CA LEU A 196 -2.86 -15.18 13.80
C LEU A 196 -3.59 -16.47 14.17
N THR A 197 -4.57 -16.86 13.37
CA THR A 197 -5.31 -18.13 13.56
C THR A 197 -4.38 -19.33 13.40
N GLY A 198 -3.47 -19.31 12.43
CA GLY A 198 -2.47 -20.36 12.23
C GLY A 198 -1.57 -20.55 13.45
N LEU A 199 -1.13 -19.46 14.09
CA LEU A 199 -0.36 -19.48 15.33
C LEU A 199 -1.22 -20.01 16.53
N GLN A 200 -2.46 -19.56 16.63
CA GLN A 200 -3.38 -19.98 17.73
C GLN A 200 -3.73 -21.45 17.66
N THR A 201 -3.87 -22.01 16.46
CA THR A 201 -4.24 -23.42 16.26
C THR A 201 -3.02 -24.36 16.19
N GLY A 202 -1.80 -23.82 16.22
CA GLY A 202 -0.58 -24.60 16.07
C GLY A 202 -0.38 -25.15 14.64
N LEU A 203 -1.09 -24.60 13.64
CA LEU A 203 -0.82 -24.88 12.23
C LEU A 203 0.59 -24.39 11.86
N ILE A 204 0.95 -23.23 12.37
CA ILE A 204 2.30 -22.66 12.32
C ILE A 204 2.75 -22.32 13.75
N ASN A 205 4.06 -22.33 14.01
CA ASN A 205 4.66 -21.97 15.31
C ASN A 205 5.87 -21.05 15.17
N ALA A 206 6.19 -20.64 13.94
CA ALA A 206 7.30 -19.74 13.63
C ALA A 206 6.93 -18.79 12.49
N ILE A 207 7.35 -17.54 12.60
CA ILE A 207 7.16 -16.49 11.60
C ILE A 207 8.45 -15.70 11.39
N GLY A 208 8.63 -15.16 10.19
CA GLY A 208 9.61 -14.10 9.91
C GLY A 208 8.86 -12.79 9.71
N SER A 209 8.98 -11.83 10.63
CA SER A 209 8.20 -10.61 10.59
C SER A 209 8.92 -9.41 11.22
N PRO A 210 8.72 -8.18 10.74
CA PRO A 210 9.13 -7.00 11.48
C PRO A 210 8.37 -6.88 12.80
N PRO A 211 9.02 -6.46 13.91
CA PRO A 211 8.37 -6.31 15.21
C PRO A 211 7.13 -5.41 15.17
N VAL A 212 7.20 -4.30 14.42
CA VAL A 212 6.07 -3.37 14.29
C VAL A 212 4.85 -4.04 13.60
N ALA A 213 5.07 -4.88 12.60
CA ALA A 213 4.00 -5.62 11.94
C ALA A 213 3.43 -6.70 12.87
N THR A 214 4.32 -7.40 13.59
CA THR A 214 3.93 -8.42 14.58
C THR A 214 3.04 -7.82 15.68
N ILE A 215 3.33 -6.61 16.14
CA ILE A 215 2.48 -5.88 17.10
C ILE A 215 1.15 -5.47 16.44
N ALA A 216 1.21 -4.84 15.27
CA ALA A 216 0.04 -4.32 14.57
C ALA A 216 -0.99 -5.42 14.23
N LEU A 217 -0.51 -6.63 13.89
CA LEU A 217 -1.31 -7.79 13.54
C LEU A 217 -1.61 -8.71 14.75
N GLN A 218 -1.22 -8.28 15.95
CA GLN A 218 -1.41 -9.02 17.22
C GLN A 218 -0.72 -10.38 17.30
N TRP A 219 0.24 -10.67 16.43
CA TRP A 219 0.97 -11.93 16.41
C TRP A 219 1.88 -12.09 17.64
N HIS A 220 2.35 -10.96 18.21
CA HIS A 220 3.14 -10.91 19.45
C HIS A 220 2.45 -11.60 20.63
N THR A 221 1.13 -11.81 20.60
CA THR A 221 0.40 -12.54 21.63
C THR A 221 0.62 -14.05 21.55
N GLN A 222 1.18 -14.53 20.46
CA GLN A 222 1.35 -15.96 20.17
C GLN A 222 2.82 -16.40 20.10
N VAL A 223 3.75 -15.49 19.82
CA VAL A 223 5.20 -15.79 19.78
C VAL A 223 5.88 -15.21 21.02
N THR A 224 6.80 -15.96 21.59
CA THR A 224 7.46 -15.63 22.87
C THR A 224 8.97 -15.46 22.74
N HIS A 225 9.56 -15.88 21.62
CA HIS A 225 10.99 -15.82 21.36
C HIS A 225 11.25 -15.06 20.07
N LEU A 226 12.30 -14.25 20.09
CA LEU A 226 12.81 -13.53 18.92
C LEU A 226 14.29 -13.87 18.78
N LEU A 227 14.69 -14.26 17.57
CA LEU A 227 16.10 -14.40 17.23
C LEU A 227 16.59 -13.11 16.60
N ASP A 228 17.63 -12.50 17.16
CA ASP A 228 18.22 -11.25 16.66
C ASP A 228 19.08 -11.51 15.38
N LEU A 229 18.37 -11.90 14.33
CA LEU A 229 18.90 -12.15 12.99
C LEU A 229 18.02 -11.46 11.96
N PRO A 230 18.46 -10.33 11.37
CA PRO A 230 17.71 -9.67 10.31
C PRO A 230 17.68 -10.54 9.06
N LEU A 231 16.50 -11.10 8.76
CA LEU A 231 16.32 -12.02 7.63
C LEU A 231 16.22 -11.29 6.30
N LEU A 232 15.38 -10.28 6.25
CA LEU A 232 15.11 -9.49 5.04
C LEU A 232 14.46 -8.17 5.42
N TYR A 233 14.53 -7.20 4.51
CA TYR A 233 13.87 -5.91 4.69
C TYR A 233 12.46 -5.94 4.10
N VAL A 234 11.46 -5.64 4.93
CA VAL A 234 10.05 -5.60 4.54
C VAL A 234 9.63 -4.17 4.26
N TYR A 235 8.92 -4.00 3.19
CA TYR A 235 8.36 -2.72 2.76
C TYR A 235 6.96 -2.91 2.19
N GLY A 236 6.28 -1.82 1.94
CA GLY A 236 5.05 -1.76 1.17
C GLY A 236 5.11 -0.63 0.15
N SER A 237 4.10 -0.55 -0.69
CA SER A 237 3.94 0.60 -1.59
C SER A 237 2.47 0.94 -1.74
N PHE A 238 2.16 2.23 -1.69
CA PHE A 238 0.86 2.71 -2.11
C PHE A 238 0.86 2.85 -3.64
N VAL A 239 -0.12 2.22 -4.28
CA VAL A 239 -0.24 2.22 -5.74
C VAL A 239 -1.66 2.56 -6.18
N LEU A 240 -1.78 3.29 -7.28
CA LEU A 240 -3.01 3.45 -8.04
C LEU A 240 -2.88 2.75 -9.39
N SER A 241 -3.99 2.23 -9.93
CA SER A 241 -3.98 1.81 -11.33
C SER A 241 -3.78 3.02 -12.24
N GLU A 242 -2.95 2.89 -13.29
CA GLU A 242 -2.73 3.96 -14.27
C GLU A 242 -4.05 4.48 -14.86
N LYS A 243 -5.01 3.57 -15.10
CA LYS A 243 -6.35 3.91 -15.58
C LYS A 243 -7.11 4.82 -14.62
N ALA A 244 -7.00 4.61 -13.30
CA ALA A 244 -7.67 5.44 -12.31
C ALA A 244 -6.97 6.78 -12.16
N PHE A 245 -5.63 6.77 -12.09
CA PHE A 245 -4.80 7.97 -12.00
C PHE A 245 -4.96 8.88 -13.22
N GLY A 246 -5.01 8.31 -14.42
CA GLY A 246 -5.20 9.05 -15.67
C GLY A 246 -6.58 9.71 -15.85
N LYS A 247 -7.56 9.39 -14.99
CA LYS A 247 -8.85 10.09 -14.95
C LYS A 247 -8.82 11.39 -14.14
N LEU A 248 -7.78 11.58 -13.35
CA LEU A 248 -7.56 12.82 -12.59
C LEU A 248 -6.97 13.89 -13.52
N SER A 249 -7.31 15.15 -13.27
CA SER A 249 -6.68 16.25 -13.99
C SER A 249 -5.19 16.33 -13.66
N PRO A 250 -4.35 16.97 -14.51
CA PRO A 250 -2.91 17.11 -14.23
C PRO A 250 -2.63 17.75 -12.86
N GLU A 251 -3.44 18.72 -12.44
CA GLU A 251 -3.33 19.37 -11.14
C GLU A 251 -3.66 18.40 -10.00
N GLN A 252 -4.77 17.65 -10.12
CA GLN A 252 -5.15 16.62 -9.14
C GLN A 252 -4.10 15.50 -9.04
N GLN A 253 -3.50 15.09 -10.15
CA GLN A 253 -2.40 14.13 -10.18
C GLN A 253 -1.19 14.66 -9.40
N LYS A 254 -0.80 15.91 -9.65
CA LYS A 254 0.32 16.56 -8.95
C LYS A 254 0.07 16.66 -7.44
N LEU A 255 -1.11 17.12 -7.03
CA LEU A 255 -1.47 17.22 -5.61
C LEU A 255 -1.50 15.84 -4.94
N SER A 256 -2.04 14.81 -5.60
CA SER A 256 -2.03 13.45 -5.08
C SER A 256 -0.62 12.90 -4.88
N LEU A 257 0.30 13.15 -5.84
CA LEU A 257 1.71 12.75 -5.70
C LEU A 257 2.39 13.44 -4.51
N ILE A 258 2.18 14.74 -4.32
CA ILE A 258 2.77 15.49 -3.21
C ILE A 258 2.30 14.92 -1.88
N HIS A 259 0.99 14.84 -1.65
CA HIS A 259 0.42 14.52 -0.34
C HIS A 259 0.49 13.04 0.07
N ILE A 260 0.69 12.13 -0.87
CA ILE A 260 0.91 10.71 -0.55
C ILE A 260 2.41 10.41 -0.34
N SER A 261 3.30 11.09 -1.07
CA SER A 261 4.75 10.82 -0.99
C SER A 261 5.47 11.59 0.14
N GLU A 262 4.92 12.70 0.63
CA GLU A 262 5.53 13.50 1.70
C GLU A 262 5.68 12.75 3.03
N PRO A 263 4.67 12.00 3.54
CA PRO A 263 4.81 11.28 4.80
C PRO A 263 5.93 10.24 4.81
N THR A 264 6.35 9.77 3.63
CA THR A 264 7.40 8.74 3.50
C THR A 264 8.81 9.33 3.48
N ARG A 265 8.97 10.66 3.47
CA ARG A 265 10.27 11.34 3.38
C ARG A 265 10.81 11.88 4.70
N HIS A 266 9.97 11.95 5.74
CA HIS A 266 10.30 12.68 6.99
C HIS A 266 10.40 11.80 8.24
N GLU A 267 10.28 10.50 8.13
CA GLU A 267 10.51 9.55 9.23
C GLU A 267 11.53 8.49 8.82
#